data_2b9364a35be052974d37e938e3a9eb21
#
_entry.id   2b9364a35be052974d37e938e3a9eb21
#
_cell.length_a   1.000
_cell.length_b   1.000
_cell.length_c   1.000
_cell.angle_alpha   90.00
_cell.angle_beta   90.00
_cell.angle_gamma   90.00
#
_symmetry.space_group_name_H-M   'P 1'
#
loop_
_entity.id
_entity.type
_entity.pdbx_description
1 polymer ?
#
loop_
_entity_poly.entity_id
_entity_poly.type
_entity_poly.pdbx_seq_one_letter_code
_entity_poly.pdbx_strand_id
1 'polypeptide(L)'
;MEGFRTSFPLADNFAMRPVMTTPQPVRGTQSLLGEEADRFHAVVEAFDRVRKLFGFKRVEVPVIEHTAVFARTIGETTDVVSKEMYTFEDRGGEMITLRPEFTAGICRAYLSEGWQQFAPLKLAVHGPAFRYERPQKGRFRQFHQLDAEVIGAGEPAADVEILSLGDQLLRELGIHEGVTLQLNTLGDGETREAWRAALVEHFEAHRGSLSEDSLTRLERNPLRILDTKDPSERPIADAAPSIDDYLTSEAADFFAQVTVGLDAAGVKWTRNPRLVRGLDYYRHTAFEFVTDRLGAQGTVIAGGRYDGLVESLGGPRTPAIGWAAGIERLGMMIAPPASETATVAIIPLGEKAEAFAGTVLAGLRREGVAADMAYRGNMKKRLSRANAS
;
A
#
# COMPACT_ATOMS: atom_id res chain seq x y z
N MET A 1 23.12 -37.04 -46.04
CA MET A 1 23.63 -36.05 -45.03
C MET A 1 23.12 -34.67 -45.46
N GLU A 2 21.90 -34.36 -45.10
CA GLU A 2 21.28 -33.07 -45.40
C GLU A 2 21.06 -32.31 -44.11
N GLY A 3 21.73 -31.15 -44.04
CA GLY A 3 21.70 -30.29 -42.87
C GLY A 3 20.44 -29.45 -42.82
N PHE A 4 19.63 -29.63 -41.78
CA PHE A 4 18.52 -28.73 -41.44
C PHE A 4 19.07 -27.40 -40.91
N ARG A 5 19.02 -26.35 -41.69
CA ARG A 5 19.16 -24.98 -41.27
C ARG A 5 17.75 -24.46 -40.93
N THR A 6 17.42 -24.41 -39.66
CA THR A 6 16.27 -23.66 -39.19
C THR A 6 16.66 -22.19 -39.07
N SER A 7 16.21 -21.39 -40.05
CA SER A 7 16.26 -19.93 -39.99
C SER A 7 15.10 -19.48 -39.09
N PHE A 8 15.41 -18.90 -37.94
CA PHE A 8 14.47 -18.10 -37.18
C PHE A 8 14.17 -16.81 -37.96
N PRO A 9 12.91 -16.47 -38.21
CA PRO A 9 12.58 -15.14 -38.72
C PRO A 9 12.75 -14.15 -37.57
N LEU A 10 13.79 -13.33 -37.65
CA LEU A 10 13.85 -12.05 -36.93
C LEU A 10 12.65 -11.24 -37.41
N ALA A 11 11.65 -11.08 -36.55
CA ALA A 11 10.52 -10.22 -36.85
C ALA A 11 11.02 -8.76 -36.90
N ASP A 12 11.26 -8.28 -38.11
CA ASP A 12 11.32 -6.86 -38.43
C ASP A 12 9.95 -6.24 -38.17
N ASN A 13 9.76 -5.68 -37.00
CA ASN A 13 8.71 -4.69 -36.73
C ASN A 13 9.03 -3.85 -35.48
N PHE A 14 10.27 -3.38 -35.33
CA PHE A 14 10.55 -2.17 -34.60
C PHE A 14 10.35 -1.01 -35.56
N ALA A 15 9.10 -0.59 -35.77
CA ALA A 15 8.86 0.73 -36.32
C ALA A 15 9.56 1.73 -35.39
N MET A 16 10.65 2.34 -35.86
CA MET A 16 11.32 3.43 -35.15
C MET A 16 10.29 4.52 -34.91
N ARG A 17 9.79 4.60 -33.68
CA ARG A 17 9.11 5.81 -33.21
C ARG A 17 10.11 6.96 -33.37
N PRO A 18 9.67 8.16 -33.78
CA PRO A 18 10.57 9.31 -33.95
C PRO A 18 11.39 9.46 -32.66
N VAL A 19 12.72 9.62 -32.81
CA VAL A 19 13.66 9.79 -31.70
C VAL A 19 13.13 10.93 -30.82
N MET A 20 12.66 10.63 -29.64
CA MET A 20 12.24 11.63 -28.69
C MET A 20 13.48 12.41 -28.25
N THR A 21 13.50 13.71 -28.50
CA THR A 21 14.60 14.61 -28.13
C THR A 21 14.83 14.64 -26.61
N THR A 22 13.77 14.35 -25.83
CA THR A 22 13.83 14.22 -24.35
C THR A 22 13.00 13.03 -23.94
N PRO A 23 13.62 11.95 -23.41
CA PRO A 23 12.89 10.80 -22.88
C PRO A 23 11.93 11.22 -21.77
N GLN A 24 10.71 10.73 -21.83
CA GLN A 24 9.70 10.95 -20.79
C GLN A 24 9.58 9.73 -19.91
N PRO A 25 9.21 9.87 -18.62
CA PRO A 25 8.95 8.73 -17.74
C PRO A 25 7.77 7.89 -18.26
N VAL A 26 7.73 6.63 -17.89
CA VAL A 26 6.58 5.76 -18.19
C VAL A 26 5.32 6.38 -17.58
N ARG A 27 4.22 6.36 -18.35
CA ARG A 27 2.95 6.93 -17.87
C ARG A 27 2.52 6.31 -16.53
N GLY A 28 2.26 7.14 -15.53
CA GLY A 28 1.88 6.72 -14.19
C GLY A 28 3.06 6.41 -13.28
N THR A 29 4.28 6.78 -13.69
CA THR A 29 5.45 6.85 -12.82
C THR A 29 5.86 8.31 -12.65
N GLN A 30 6.61 8.62 -11.60
CA GLN A 30 7.04 9.97 -11.28
C GLN A 30 8.47 9.98 -10.72
N SER A 31 9.14 11.13 -10.85
CA SER A 31 10.40 11.43 -10.18
C SER A 31 10.13 12.52 -9.16
N LEU A 32 10.55 12.32 -7.92
CA LEU A 32 10.36 13.28 -6.83
C LEU A 32 11.63 14.10 -6.62
N LEU A 33 11.49 15.40 -6.39
CA LEU A 33 12.60 16.30 -6.06
C LEU A 33 12.11 17.44 -5.15
N GLY A 34 12.98 17.90 -4.25
CA GLY A 34 12.69 18.99 -3.31
C GLY A 34 11.53 18.63 -2.39
N GLU A 35 10.61 19.56 -2.16
CA GLU A 35 9.52 19.43 -1.18
C GLU A 35 8.71 18.12 -1.32
N GLU A 36 8.47 17.63 -2.53
CA GLU A 36 7.75 16.37 -2.72
C GLU A 36 8.57 15.17 -2.24
N ALA A 37 9.89 15.17 -2.50
CA ALA A 37 10.80 14.13 -2.00
C ALA A 37 10.95 14.23 -0.48
N ASP A 38 11.00 15.43 0.07
CA ASP A 38 11.12 15.66 1.53
C ASP A 38 9.85 15.17 2.26
N ARG A 39 8.66 15.44 1.73
CA ARG A 39 7.40 14.90 2.26
C ARG A 39 7.35 13.38 2.22
N PHE A 40 7.78 12.78 1.11
CA PHE A 40 7.87 11.33 0.99
C PHE A 40 8.77 10.75 2.08
N HIS A 41 9.92 11.34 2.27
CA HIS A 41 10.92 10.87 3.25
C HIS A 41 10.41 11.04 4.68
N ALA A 42 9.79 12.18 5.00
CA ALA A 42 9.18 12.43 6.31
C ALA A 42 8.11 11.39 6.69
N VAL A 43 7.31 10.93 5.73
CA VAL A 43 6.34 9.85 5.96
C VAL A 43 7.06 8.54 6.31
N VAL A 44 8.11 8.17 5.59
CA VAL A 44 8.90 6.96 5.86
C VAL A 44 9.58 7.02 7.22
N GLU A 45 10.15 8.16 7.58
CA GLU A 45 10.81 8.36 8.89
C GLU A 45 9.81 8.29 10.05
N ALA A 46 8.63 8.92 9.91
CA ALA A 46 7.57 8.82 10.90
C ALA A 46 7.15 7.36 11.12
N PHE A 47 6.94 6.62 10.03
CA PHE A 47 6.64 5.19 10.12
C PHE A 47 7.76 4.39 10.79
N ASP A 48 9.03 4.68 10.47
CA ASP A 48 10.16 3.97 11.07
C ASP A 48 10.29 4.25 12.58
N ARG A 49 9.92 5.45 13.04
CA ARG A 49 9.81 5.77 14.47
C ARG A 49 8.67 5.01 15.13
N VAL A 50 7.46 5.09 14.57
CA VAL A 50 6.25 4.48 15.16
C VAL A 50 6.36 2.96 15.20
N ARG A 51 6.79 2.28 14.13
CA ARG A 51 6.96 0.81 14.15
C ARG A 51 7.88 0.33 15.26
N LYS A 52 8.95 1.10 15.59
CA LYS A 52 9.88 0.77 16.70
C LYS A 52 9.20 0.87 18.04
N LEU A 53 8.33 1.87 18.25
CA LEU A 53 7.55 2.02 19.49
C LEU A 53 6.63 0.81 19.73
N PHE A 54 6.08 0.26 18.65
CA PHE A 54 5.20 -0.92 18.70
C PHE A 54 5.97 -2.25 18.63
N GLY A 55 7.30 -2.23 18.52
CA GLY A 55 8.14 -3.43 18.45
C GLY A 55 8.07 -4.19 17.12
N PHE A 56 7.62 -3.54 16.04
CA PHE A 56 7.62 -4.16 14.71
C PHE A 56 9.03 -4.21 14.11
N LYS A 57 9.43 -5.39 13.68
CA LYS A 57 10.71 -5.62 13.01
C LYS A 57 10.61 -5.24 11.55
N ARG A 58 11.68 -4.60 11.04
CA ARG A 58 11.77 -4.35 9.60
C ARG A 58 11.97 -5.66 8.86
N VAL A 59 11.25 -5.81 7.76
CA VAL A 59 11.39 -6.91 6.80
C VAL A 59 11.62 -6.34 5.40
N GLU A 60 12.37 -7.06 4.59
CA GLU A 60 12.52 -6.78 3.15
C GLU A 60 12.14 -8.04 2.40
N VAL A 61 11.29 -7.89 1.39
CA VAL A 61 10.88 -8.97 0.49
C VAL A 61 11.12 -8.56 -0.96
N PRO A 62 11.36 -9.52 -1.86
CA PRO A 62 11.64 -9.23 -3.27
C PRO A 62 10.55 -8.38 -3.93
N VAL A 63 10.97 -7.55 -4.90
CA VAL A 63 10.06 -6.80 -5.78
C VAL A 63 9.41 -7.71 -6.81
N ILE A 64 10.11 -8.78 -7.19
CA ILE A 64 9.69 -9.77 -8.19
C ILE A 64 9.37 -11.07 -7.47
N GLU A 65 8.19 -11.62 -7.74
CA GLU A 65 7.73 -12.89 -7.21
C GLU A 65 7.17 -13.77 -8.34
N HIS A 66 7.08 -15.08 -8.12
CA HIS A 66 6.30 -15.94 -9.02
C HIS A 66 4.84 -15.49 -9.05
N THR A 67 4.26 -15.39 -10.24
CA THR A 67 2.87 -14.96 -10.43
C THR A 67 1.88 -15.74 -9.56
N ALA A 68 2.15 -17.03 -9.33
CA ALA A 68 1.33 -17.89 -8.50
C ALA A 68 1.21 -17.43 -7.04
N VAL A 69 2.16 -16.66 -6.52
CA VAL A 69 2.09 -16.09 -5.16
C VAL A 69 0.89 -15.17 -5.04
N PHE A 70 0.73 -14.25 -6.01
CA PHE A 70 -0.37 -13.29 -6.00
C PHE A 70 -1.70 -13.91 -6.46
N ALA A 71 -1.68 -14.77 -7.49
CA ALA A 71 -2.90 -15.41 -7.99
C ALA A 71 -3.60 -16.24 -6.90
N ARG A 72 -2.84 -17.00 -6.09
CA ARG A 72 -3.40 -17.82 -5.01
C ARG A 72 -3.91 -17.02 -3.81
N THR A 73 -3.30 -15.89 -3.52
CA THR A 73 -3.60 -15.12 -2.31
C THR A 73 -4.62 -14.03 -2.53
N ILE A 74 -4.45 -13.22 -3.57
CA ILE A 74 -5.31 -12.06 -3.83
C ILE A 74 -6.68 -12.48 -4.38
N GLY A 75 -6.74 -13.62 -5.08
CA GLY A 75 -7.91 -14.13 -5.76
C GLY A 75 -7.90 -13.79 -7.26
N GLU A 76 -8.01 -14.83 -8.09
CA GLU A 76 -7.97 -14.72 -9.56
C GLU A 76 -9.06 -13.81 -10.15
N THR A 77 -10.15 -13.62 -9.41
CA THR A 77 -11.30 -12.80 -9.81
C THR A 77 -11.17 -11.32 -9.48
N THR A 78 -10.14 -10.93 -8.73
CA THR A 78 -9.93 -9.52 -8.37
C THR A 78 -9.40 -8.73 -9.56
N ASP A 79 -9.72 -7.42 -9.61
CA ASP A 79 -9.19 -6.54 -10.66
C ASP A 79 -7.67 -6.48 -10.62
N VAL A 80 -7.06 -6.58 -9.43
CA VAL A 80 -5.61 -6.59 -9.27
C VAL A 80 -4.99 -7.74 -10.04
N VAL A 81 -5.46 -8.97 -9.86
CA VAL A 81 -4.91 -10.16 -10.53
C VAL A 81 -5.30 -10.20 -12.01
N SER A 82 -6.56 -9.89 -12.32
CA SER A 82 -7.08 -10.07 -13.68
C SER A 82 -6.66 -8.97 -14.67
N LYS A 83 -6.35 -7.75 -14.19
CA LYS A 83 -6.17 -6.58 -15.07
C LYS A 83 -4.98 -5.68 -14.72
N GLU A 84 -4.48 -5.71 -13.46
CA GLU A 84 -3.57 -4.66 -12.98
C GLU A 84 -2.14 -5.15 -12.71
N MET A 85 -1.88 -6.45 -12.66
CA MET A 85 -0.53 -6.97 -12.43
C MET A 85 0.40 -6.74 -13.64
N TYR A 86 1.65 -6.38 -13.36
CA TYR A 86 2.74 -6.41 -14.34
C TYR A 86 3.38 -7.78 -14.32
N THR A 87 2.90 -8.65 -15.20
CA THR A 87 3.34 -10.05 -15.31
C THR A 87 4.08 -10.26 -16.62
N PHE A 88 5.18 -10.97 -16.60
CA PHE A 88 5.98 -11.29 -17.78
C PHE A 88 6.72 -12.62 -17.59
N GLU A 89 7.07 -13.24 -18.68
CA GLU A 89 7.90 -14.44 -18.69
C GLU A 89 9.38 -14.03 -18.58
N ASP A 90 10.13 -14.66 -17.69
CA ASP A 90 11.56 -14.46 -17.60
C ASP A 90 12.31 -15.26 -18.67
N ARG A 91 13.66 -15.13 -18.71
CA ARG A 91 14.48 -15.87 -19.70
C ARG A 91 14.50 -17.38 -19.45
N GLY A 92 14.09 -17.85 -18.29
CA GLY A 92 13.97 -19.26 -17.94
C GLY A 92 12.63 -19.86 -18.29
N GLY A 93 11.66 -19.05 -18.75
CA GLY A 93 10.30 -19.47 -19.06
C GLY A 93 9.35 -19.44 -17.86
N GLU A 94 9.74 -18.81 -16.74
CA GLU A 94 8.91 -18.69 -15.56
C GLU A 94 8.08 -17.42 -15.58
N MET A 95 6.80 -17.54 -15.19
CA MET A 95 5.91 -16.38 -15.06
C MET A 95 6.15 -15.65 -13.75
N ILE A 96 6.66 -14.43 -13.87
CA ILE A 96 7.00 -13.57 -12.74
C ILE A 96 6.19 -12.26 -12.79
N THR A 97 6.03 -11.65 -11.63
CA THR A 97 5.18 -10.48 -11.44
C THR A 97 5.90 -9.44 -10.58
N LEU A 98 5.84 -8.17 -10.98
CA LEU A 98 6.19 -7.07 -10.07
C LEU A 98 5.10 -6.99 -8.98
N ARG A 99 5.50 -7.04 -7.71
CA ARG A 99 4.56 -7.08 -6.58
C ARG A 99 3.51 -5.96 -6.65
N PRO A 100 2.20 -6.28 -6.62
CA PRO A 100 1.13 -5.30 -6.55
C PRO A 100 0.86 -4.83 -5.10
N GLU A 101 1.39 -5.53 -4.11
CA GLU A 101 1.28 -5.32 -2.67
C GLU A 101 2.33 -6.15 -1.93
N PHE A 102 2.46 -6.00 -0.59
CA PHE A 102 3.51 -6.67 0.18
C PHE A 102 3.05 -7.92 0.93
N THR A 103 1.80 -7.97 1.36
CA THR A 103 1.27 -9.01 2.28
C THR A 103 1.52 -10.43 1.76
N ALA A 104 1.24 -10.69 0.49
CA ALA A 104 1.46 -12.00 -0.13
C ALA A 104 2.94 -12.39 -0.15
N GLY A 105 3.83 -11.45 -0.49
CA GLY A 105 5.28 -11.66 -0.47
C GLY A 105 5.82 -11.92 0.94
N ILE A 106 5.29 -11.24 1.95
CA ILE A 106 5.64 -11.45 3.36
C ILE A 106 5.18 -12.84 3.82
N CYS A 107 3.95 -13.25 3.49
CA CYS A 107 3.44 -14.58 3.83
C CYS A 107 4.21 -15.70 3.12
N ARG A 108 4.61 -15.49 1.86
CA ARG A 108 5.49 -16.43 1.15
C ARG A 108 6.85 -16.54 1.87
N ALA A 109 7.46 -15.40 2.26
CA ALA A 109 8.72 -15.39 2.99
C ALA A 109 8.57 -16.05 4.38
N TYR A 110 7.46 -15.80 5.09
CA TYR A 110 7.15 -16.46 6.36
C TYR A 110 7.23 -17.98 6.23
N LEU A 111 6.77 -18.56 5.12
CA LEU A 111 6.83 -19.99 4.84
C LEU A 111 8.23 -20.42 4.37
N SER A 112 8.78 -19.78 3.34
CA SER A 112 10.00 -20.23 2.69
C SER A 112 11.26 -20.06 3.53
N GLU A 113 11.29 -19.07 4.43
CA GLU A 113 12.41 -18.80 5.33
C GLU A 113 12.25 -19.42 6.72
N GLY A 114 11.17 -20.22 6.93
CA GLY A 114 10.92 -20.91 8.18
C GLY A 114 10.62 -19.99 9.38
N TRP A 115 10.02 -18.81 9.12
CA TRP A 115 9.75 -17.85 10.20
C TRP A 115 8.61 -18.26 11.13
N GLN A 116 7.89 -19.35 10.83
CA GLN A 116 6.83 -19.91 11.67
C GLN A 116 7.31 -20.17 13.11
N GLN A 117 8.59 -20.54 13.27
CA GLN A 117 9.20 -20.79 14.57
C GLN A 117 9.29 -19.56 15.47
N PHE A 118 9.13 -18.36 14.91
CA PHE A 118 9.20 -17.10 15.64
C PHE A 118 7.84 -16.45 15.86
N ALA A 119 6.74 -17.12 15.48
CA ALA A 119 5.40 -16.59 15.67
C ALA A 119 5.05 -16.43 17.16
N PRO A 120 4.29 -15.37 17.56
CA PRO A 120 3.77 -14.33 16.67
C PRO A 120 4.83 -13.33 16.22
N LEU A 121 4.78 -12.93 14.95
CA LEU A 121 5.69 -11.96 14.35
C LEU A 121 4.98 -10.63 14.08
N LYS A 122 5.65 -9.53 14.41
CA LYS A 122 5.27 -8.17 14.06
C LYS A 122 6.28 -7.64 13.05
N LEU A 123 5.83 -7.45 11.81
CA LEU A 123 6.67 -7.09 10.66
C LEU A 123 6.21 -5.76 10.05
N ALA A 124 7.17 -4.96 9.60
CA ALA A 124 6.92 -3.70 8.93
C ALA A 124 7.85 -3.54 7.73
N VAL A 125 7.33 -3.04 6.63
CA VAL A 125 8.07 -2.79 5.39
C VAL A 125 7.60 -1.52 4.71
N HIS A 126 8.44 -0.93 3.88
CA HIS A 126 8.04 0.11 2.94
C HIS A 126 8.76 -0.07 1.60
N GLY A 127 8.15 0.38 0.54
CA GLY A 127 8.78 0.33 -0.77
C GLY A 127 7.80 0.43 -1.93
N PRO A 128 8.29 0.25 -3.18
CA PRO A 128 7.46 0.34 -4.37
C PRO A 128 6.55 -0.87 -4.55
N ALA A 129 5.35 -0.60 -5.03
CA ALA A 129 4.39 -1.57 -5.55
C ALA A 129 3.93 -1.12 -6.95
N PHE A 130 3.36 -2.05 -7.74
CA PHE A 130 3.12 -1.83 -9.16
C PHE A 130 1.73 -2.32 -9.55
N ARG A 131 0.89 -1.42 -10.10
CA ARG A 131 -0.44 -1.77 -10.63
C ARG A 131 -0.72 -1.02 -11.92
N TYR A 132 -1.18 -1.70 -12.94
CA TYR A 132 -1.55 -1.09 -14.22
C TYR A 132 -2.91 -0.40 -14.11
N GLU A 133 -2.98 0.64 -13.31
CA GLU A 133 -4.18 1.43 -13.11
C GLU A 133 -4.21 2.69 -14.00
N ARG A 134 -5.40 3.28 -14.12
CA ARG A 134 -5.54 4.60 -14.76
C ARG A 134 -4.93 5.66 -13.83
N PRO A 135 -3.85 6.34 -14.25
CA PRO A 135 -3.19 7.34 -13.40
C PRO A 135 -4.11 8.53 -13.11
N GLN A 136 -4.12 8.94 -11.85
CA GLN A 136 -4.77 10.16 -11.38
C GLN A 136 -4.07 10.63 -10.10
N LYS A 137 -4.45 11.80 -9.56
CA LYS A 137 -3.85 12.33 -8.33
C LYS A 137 -3.95 11.30 -7.18
N GLY A 138 -2.80 10.93 -6.59
CA GLY A 138 -2.71 9.93 -5.53
C GLY A 138 -2.90 8.48 -5.99
N ARG A 139 -2.86 8.20 -7.32
CA ARG A 139 -2.95 6.86 -7.89
C ARG A 139 -1.97 6.73 -9.06
N PHE A 140 -0.93 5.95 -8.87
CA PHE A 140 0.17 5.77 -9.80
C PHE A 140 0.30 4.29 -10.19
N ARG A 141 1.02 4.03 -11.28
CA ARG A 141 1.35 2.66 -11.72
C ARG A 141 2.54 2.09 -10.96
N GLN A 142 3.48 2.94 -10.60
CA GLN A 142 4.46 2.69 -9.55
C GLN A 142 4.13 3.64 -8.42
N PHE A 143 3.82 3.09 -7.26
CA PHE A 143 3.49 3.81 -6.04
C PHE A 143 4.22 3.16 -4.87
N HIS A 144 4.22 3.80 -3.71
CA HIS A 144 4.93 3.26 -2.55
C HIS A 144 3.96 3.02 -1.40
N GLN A 145 4.15 1.90 -0.73
CA GLN A 145 3.37 1.52 0.45
C GLN A 145 4.25 1.49 1.69
N LEU A 146 3.62 1.79 2.82
CA LEU A 146 3.99 1.33 4.14
C LEU A 146 3.08 0.15 4.44
N ASP A 147 3.62 -0.92 4.96
CA ASP A 147 2.86 -2.09 5.37
C ASP A 147 3.28 -2.52 6.77
N ALA A 148 2.31 -2.94 7.58
CA ALA A 148 2.52 -3.50 8.91
C ALA A 148 1.66 -4.74 9.07
N GLU A 149 2.28 -5.84 9.52
CA GLU A 149 1.66 -7.17 9.59
C GLU A 149 1.94 -7.83 10.94
N VAL A 150 0.91 -8.44 11.53
CA VAL A 150 1.02 -9.34 12.68
C VAL A 150 0.63 -10.72 12.21
N ILE A 151 1.57 -11.68 12.25
CA ILE A 151 1.37 -13.05 11.75
C ILE A 151 1.53 -14.03 12.92
N GLY A 152 0.55 -14.91 13.10
CA GLY A 152 0.55 -15.92 14.14
C GLY A 152 -0.18 -15.51 15.42
N ALA A 153 -0.96 -14.42 15.41
CA ALA A 153 -1.80 -14.02 16.55
C ALA A 153 -3.29 -14.00 16.16
N GLY A 154 -4.07 -14.86 16.82
CA GLY A 154 -5.52 -14.97 16.60
C GLY A 154 -6.36 -14.11 17.53
N GLU A 155 -5.75 -13.52 18.55
CA GLU A 155 -6.41 -12.76 19.60
C GLU A 155 -6.85 -11.38 19.13
N PRO A 156 -8.02 -10.85 19.58
CA PRO A 156 -8.50 -9.50 19.27
C PRO A 156 -7.50 -8.39 19.61
N ALA A 157 -6.61 -8.64 20.57
CA ALA A 157 -5.56 -7.71 20.96
C ALA A 157 -4.58 -7.36 19.81
N ALA A 158 -4.35 -8.30 18.88
CA ALA A 158 -3.53 -8.05 17.70
C ALA A 158 -4.21 -7.05 16.74
N ASP A 159 -5.55 -7.11 16.64
CA ASP A 159 -6.34 -6.16 15.85
C ASP A 159 -6.28 -4.76 16.47
N VAL A 160 -6.41 -4.68 17.78
CA VAL A 160 -6.30 -3.39 18.51
C VAL A 160 -4.90 -2.80 18.31
N GLU A 161 -3.84 -3.61 18.39
CA GLU A 161 -2.46 -3.13 18.22
C GLU A 161 -2.20 -2.59 16.82
N ILE A 162 -2.62 -3.32 15.78
CA ILE A 162 -2.39 -2.90 14.39
C ILE A 162 -3.17 -1.62 14.04
N LEU A 163 -4.38 -1.47 14.56
CA LEU A 163 -5.19 -0.27 14.41
C LEU A 163 -4.61 0.92 15.18
N SER A 164 -4.12 0.68 16.40
CA SER A 164 -3.44 1.70 17.21
C SER A 164 -2.15 2.18 16.55
N LEU A 165 -1.40 1.30 15.88
CA LEU A 165 -0.21 1.68 15.13
C LEU A 165 -0.57 2.61 13.96
N GLY A 166 -1.66 2.34 13.24
CA GLY A 166 -2.16 3.22 12.18
C GLY A 166 -2.59 4.60 12.72
N ASP A 167 -3.35 4.65 13.83
CA ASP A 167 -3.74 5.89 14.50
C ASP A 167 -2.54 6.69 14.97
N GLN A 168 -1.56 6.03 15.60
CA GLN A 168 -0.33 6.69 16.06
C GLN A 168 0.49 7.24 14.90
N LEU A 169 0.57 6.56 13.76
CA LEU A 169 1.22 7.07 12.55
C LEU A 169 0.57 8.37 12.07
N LEU A 170 -0.77 8.40 12.01
CA LEU A 170 -1.48 9.60 11.60
C LEU A 170 -1.29 10.77 12.57
N ARG A 171 -1.16 10.50 13.88
CA ARG A 171 -0.81 11.49 14.90
C ARG A 171 0.61 12.01 14.72
N GLU A 172 1.58 11.13 14.54
CA GLU A 172 2.98 11.50 14.31
C GLU A 172 3.16 12.37 13.06
N LEU A 173 2.35 12.12 12.03
CA LEU A 173 2.29 12.93 10.81
C LEU A 173 1.48 14.23 10.97
N GLY A 174 0.81 14.45 12.09
CA GLY A 174 -0.02 15.63 12.34
C GLY A 174 -1.30 15.69 11.49
N ILE A 175 -1.79 14.56 11.00
CA ILE A 175 -2.96 14.49 10.09
C ILE A 175 -4.13 13.68 10.63
N HIS A 176 -4.08 13.22 11.88
CA HIS A 176 -5.13 12.41 12.49
C HIS A 176 -6.48 13.16 12.56
N GLU A 177 -6.47 14.48 12.71
CA GLU A 177 -7.68 15.29 12.58
C GLU A 177 -8.14 15.36 11.12
N GLY A 178 -9.40 15.00 10.87
CA GLY A 178 -9.96 14.89 9.51
C GLY A 178 -9.69 13.54 8.85
N VAL A 179 -9.22 12.55 9.62
CA VAL A 179 -9.21 11.14 9.22
C VAL A 179 -10.10 10.35 10.17
N THR A 180 -10.99 9.53 9.63
CA THR A 180 -11.91 8.67 10.38
C THR A 180 -11.55 7.21 10.17
N LEU A 181 -11.38 6.45 11.26
CA LEU A 181 -11.31 5.00 11.20
C LEU A 181 -12.72 4.43 11.00
N GLN A 182 -12.97 3.89 9.83
CA GLN A 182 -14.13 3.06 9.54
C GLN A 182 -13.80 1.60 9.82
N LEU A 183 -14.63 0.94 10.62
CA LEU A 183 -14.42 -0.41 11.10
C LEU A 183 -15.63 -1.28 10.77
N ASN A 184 -15.39 -2.53 10.35
CA ASN A 184 -16.39 -3.56 10.17
C ASN A 184 -15.88 -4.91 10.63
N THR A 185 -16.79 -5.88 10.79
CA THR A 185 -16.45 -7.30 10.84
C THR A 185 -16.98 -8.00 9.60
N LEU A 186 -16.23 -8.95 9.08
CA LEU A 186 -16.65 -9.87 8.02
C LEU A 186 -16.99 -11.27 8.59
N GLY A 187 -17.01 -11.37 9.93
CA GLY A 187 -17.29 -12.58 10.64
C GLY A 187 -16.28 -13.70 10.42
N ASP A 188 -16.58 -14.84 10.97
CA ASP A 188 -15.89 -16.11 10.73
C ASP A 188 -16.36 -16.78 9.42
N GLY A 189 -15.94 -18.04 9.19
CA GLY A 189 -16.32 -18.79 8.01
C GLY A 189 -17.81 -19.05 7.92
N GLU A 190 -18.44 -19.43 9.03
CA GLU A 190 -19.87 -19.74 9.13
C GLU A 190 -20.72 -18.48 8.89
N THR A 191 -20.43 -17.40 9.58
CA THR A 191 -21.03 -16.08 9.35
C THR A 191 -20.99 -15.70 7.87
N ARG A 192 -19.81 -15.83 7.26
CA ARG A 192 -19.60 -15.39 5.89
C ARG A 192 -20.38 -16.23 4.89
N GLU A 193 -20.47 -17.52 5.08
CA GLU A 193 -21.25 -18.41 4.20
C GLU A 193 -22.74 -18.11 4.31
N ALA A 194 -23.29 -17.97 5.52
CA ALA A 194 -24.67 -17.62 5.74
C ALA A 194 -25.03 -16.25 5.15
N TRP A 195 -24.20 -15.23 5.42
CA TRP A 195 -24.42 -13.90 4.86
C TRP A 195 -24.28 -13.87 3.33
N ARG A 196 -23.30 -14.60 2.76
CA ARG A 196 -23.14 -14.72 1.32
C ARG A 196 -24.39 -15.32 0.66
N ALA A 197 -24.97 -16.36 1.25
CA ALA A 197 -26.20 -16.96 0.73
C ALA A 197 -27.37 -15.96 0.72
N ALA A 198 -27.54 -15.19 1.79
CA ALA A 198 -28.55 -14.14 1.87
C ALA A 198 -28.33 -13.01 0.87
N LEU A 199 -27.07 -12.59 0.65
CA LEU A 199 -26.72 -11.60 -0.36
C LEU A 199 -27.02 -12.10 -1.77
N VAL A 200 -26.73 -13.36 -2.08
CA VAL A 200 -27.07 -13.98 -3.39
C VAL A 200 -28.58 -13.94 -3.59
N GLU A 201 -29.37 -14.40 -2.63
CA GLU A 201 -30.84 -14.35 -2.70
C GLU A 201 -31.35 -12.92 -2.94
N HIS A 202 -30.84 -11.94 -2.17
CA HIS A 202 -31.22 -10.55 -2.32
C HIS A 202 -30.90 -9.98 -3.70
N PHE A 203 -29.67 -10.18 -4.20
CA PHE A 203 -29.27 -9.63 -5.50
C PHE A 203 -29.90 -10.39 -6.68
N GLU A 204 -30.15 -11.70 -6.57
CA GLU A 204 -30.93 -12.45 -7.58
C GLU A 204 -32.34 -11.93 -7.72
N ALA A 205 -33.02 -11.54 -6.62
CA ALA A 205 -34.33 -10.91 -6.68
C ALA A 205 -34.33 -9.57 -7.44
N HIS A 206 -33.16 -8.92 -7.55
CA HIS A 206 -32.97 -7.65 -8.24
C HIS A 206 -32.15 -7.78 -9.54
N ARG A 207 -31.92 -9.01 -10.03
CA ARG A 207 -31.02 -9.32 -11.17
C ARG A 207 -31.25 -8.42 -12.38
N GLY A 208 -32.51 -8.11 -12.71
CA GLY A 208 -32.86 -7.27 -13.86
C GLY A 208 -32.49 -5.78 -13.73
N SER A 209 -32.07 -5.35 -12.53
CA SER A 209 -31.65 -3.96 -12.24
C SER A 209 -30.14 -3.85 -12.00
N LEU A 210 -29.39 -4.93 -12.11
CA LEU A 210 -27.94 -4.95 -11.93
C LEU A 210 -27.22 -4.75 -13.26
N SER A 211 -26.09 -4.03 -13.22
CA SER A 211 -25.17 -3.87 -14.34
C SER A 211 -24.46 -5.20 -14.69
N GLU A 212 -23.87 -5.30 -15.89
CA GLU A 212 -23.08 -6.47 -16.29
C GLU A 212 -21.91 -6.75 -15.33
N ASP A 213 -21.28 -5.69 -14.81
CA ASP A 213 -20.21 -5.81 -13.81
C ASP A 213 -20.74 -6.40 -12.50
N SER A 214 -21.89 -5.92 -12.02
CA SER A 214 -22.54 -6.44 -10.81
C SER A 214 -23.09 -7.86 -11.01
N LEU A 215 -23.57 -8.22 -12.20
CA LEU A 215 -23.95 -9.58 -12.52
C LEU A 215 -22.75 -10.54 -12.49
N THR A 216 -21.60 -10.09 -13.02
CA THR A 216 -20.35 -10.86 -12.93
C THR A 216 -19.90 -11.04 -11.48
N ARG A 217 -20.05 -9.98 -10.64
CA ARG A 217 -19.75 -10.02 -9.21
C ARG A 217 -20.70 -10.95 -8.45
N LEU A 218 -21.98 -10.97 -8.81
CA LEU A 218 -22.96 -11.85 -8.19
C LEU A 218 -22.58 -13.31 -8.30
N GLU A 219 -22.09 -13.72 -9.46
CA GLU A 219 -21.64 -15.10 -9.70
C GLU A 219 -20.34 -15.44 -8.95
N ARG A 220 -19.42 -14.50 -8.84
CA ARG A 220 -18.06 -14.72 -8.32
C ARG A 220 -17.91 -14.34 -6.85
N ASN A 221 -18.26 -13.11 -6.49
CA ASN A 221 -18.17 -12.58 -5.14
C ASN A 221 -19.23 -11.50 -4.90
N PRO A 222 -20.45 -11.86 -4.44
CA PRO A 222 -21.58 -10.96 -4.25
C PRO A 222 -21.30 -9.85 -3.23
N LEU A 223 -20.38 -10.05 -2.28
CA LEU A 223 -19.99 -9.02 -1.31
C LEU A 223 -19.48 -7.75 -2.00
N ARG A 224 -18.86 -7.86 -3.18
CA ARG A 224 -18.34 -6.72 -3.92
C ARG A 224 -19.41 -5.82 -4.54
N ILE A 225 -20.67 -6.27 -4.59
CA ILE A 225 -21.80 -5.44 -5.04
C ILE A 225 -22.14 -4.38 -3.97
N LEU A 226 -21.88 -4.67 -2.69
CA LEU A 226 -22.11 -3.74 -1.59
C LEU A 226 -21.29 -2.44 -1.73
N ASP A 227 -20.15 -2.49 -2.39
CA ASP A 227 -19.29 -1.32 -2.70
C ASP A 227 -19.54 -0.74 -4.09
N THR A 228 -20.73 -0.98 -4.67
CA THR A 228 -21.07 -0.40 -5.98
C THR A 228 -21.02 1.12 -5.92
N LYS A 229 -20.47 1.74 -6.97
CA LYS A 229 -20.45 3.18 -7.17
C LYS A 229 -21.53 3.64 -8.15
N ASP A 230 -22.28 2.70 -8.71
CA ASP A 230 -23.38 3.00 -9.62
C ASP A 230 -24.57 3.56 -8.82
N PRO A 231 -25.00 4.81 -9.10
CA PRO A 231 -26.13 5.41 -8.40
C PRO A 231 -27.45 4.64 -8.55
N SER A 232 -27.63 3.90 -9.66
CA SER A 232 -28.85 3.12 -9.90
C SER A 232 -28.91 1.84 -9.07
N GLU A 233 -27.76 1.26 -8.73
CA GLU A 233 -27.64 0.06 -7.90
C GLU A 233 -27.56 0.34 -6.41
N ARG A 234 -27.20 1.59 -6.05
CA ARG A 234 -27.01 1.99 -4.66
C ARG A 234 -28.18 1.68 -3.75
N PRO A 235 -29.45 1.95 -4.13
CA PRO A 235 -30.59 1.59 -3.29
C PRO A 235 -30.72 0.09 -3.05
N ILE A 236 -30.36 -0.73 -4.03
CA ILE A 236 -30.38 -2.21 -3.92
C ILE A 236 -29.30 -2.66 -2.95
N ALA A 237 -28.07 -2.14 -3.09
CA ALA A 237 -26.97 -2.44 -2.18
C ALA A 237 -27.26 -1.94 -0.75
N ASP A 238 -27.93 -0.81 -0.60
CA ASP A 238 -28.30 -0.24 0.70
C ASP A 238 -29.37 -1.04 1.42
N ALA A 239 -30.24 -1.74 0.68
CA ALA A 239 -31.29 -2.62 1.20
C ALA A 239 -30.83 -4.07 1.44
N ALA A 240 -29.56 -4.38 1.12
CA ALA A 240 -29.02 -5.73 1.28
C ALA A 240 -28.95 -6.14 2.78
N PRO A 241 -29.09 -7.46 3.08
CA PRO A 241 -29.00 -7.98 4.43
C PRO A 241 -27.73 -7.54 5.16
N SER A 242 -27.86 -7.13 6.43
CA SER A 242 -26.70 -6.79 7.27
C SER A 242 -25.94 -8.05 7.68
N ILE A 243 -24.63 -7.98 7.74
CA ILE A 243 -23.83 -9.06 8.30
C ILE A 243 -24.15 -9.30 9.78
N ASP A 244 -24.57 -8.27 10.48
CA ASP A 244 -24.88 -8.34 11.92
C ASP A 244 -25.97 -9.36 12.25
N ASP A 245 -26.87 -9.65 11.28
CA ASP A 245 -27.96 -10.64 11.42
C ASP A 245 -27.46 -12.10 11.28
N TYR A 246 -26.22 -12.30 10.86
CA TYR A 246 -25.63 -13.60 10.57
C TYR A 246 -24.39 -13.92 11.43
N LEU A 247 -23.98 -12.99 12.31
CA LEU A 247 -22.80 -13.22 13.16
C LEU A 247 -23.05 -14.41 14.08
N THR A 248 -22.07 -15.34 14.10
CA THR A 248 -22.00 -16.31 15.17
C THR A 248 -21.71 -15.59 16.50
N SER A 249 -22.04 -16.21 17.63
CA SER A 249 -21.69 -15.65 18.95
C SER A 249 -20.20 -15.40 19.08
N GLU A 250 -19.37 -16.31 18.56
CA GLU A 250 -17.91 -16.19 18.59
C GLU A 250 -17.41 -14.99 17.76
N ALA A 251 -17.97 -14.81 16.57
CA ALA A 251 -17.62 -13.66 15.72
C ALA A 251 -18.09 -12.32 16.31
N ALA A 252 -19.28 -12.32 16.95
CA ALA A 252 -19.80 -11.14 17.64
C ALA A 252 -18.93 -10.77 18.87
N ASP A 253 -18.56 -11.77 19.69
CA ASP A 253 -17.70 -11.59 20.85
C ASP A 253 -16.29 -11.12 20.44
N PHE A 254 -15.75 -11.66 19.35
CA PHE A 254 -14.47 -11.21 18.81
C PHE A 254 -14.51 -9.71 18.45
N PHE A 255 -15.52 -9.32 17.69
CA PHE A 255 -15.68 -7.92 17.29
C PHE A 255 -15.92 -6.99 18.48
N ALA A 256 -16.71 -7.42 19.47
CA ALA A 256 -16.93 -6.68 20.71
C ALA A 256 -15.61 -6.46 21.48
N GLN A 257 -14.74 -7.48 21.57
CA GLN A 257 -13.44 -7.36 22.23
C GLN A 257 -12.51 -6.39 21.48
N VAL A 258 -12.51 -6.39 20.13
CA VAL A 258 -11.75 -5.41 19.33
C VAL A 258 -12.23 -3.98 19.63
N THR A 259 -13.53 -3.73 19.61
CA THR A 259 -14.07 -2.38 19.82
C THR A 259 -13.85 -1.87 21.25
N VAL A 260 -14.03 -2.72 22.26
CA VAL A 260 -13.69 -2.40 23.67
C VAL A 260 -12.20 -2.08 23.81
N GLY A 261 -11.34 -2.86 23.16
CA GLY A 261 -9.90 -2.62 23.18
C GLY A 261 -9.50 -1.29 22.53
N LEU A 262 -10.14 -0.92 21.40
CA LEU A 262 -9.91 0.38 20.75
C LEU A 262 -10.36 1.55 21.61
N ASP A 263 -11.53 1.44 22.26
CA ASP A 263 -12.04 2.45 23.17
C ASP A 263 -11.09 2.65 24.36
N ALA A 264 -10.58 1.54 24.93
CA ALA A 264 -9.60 1.57 26.01
C ALA A 264 -8.25 2.18 25.57
N ALA A 265 -7.84 1.96 24.30
CA ALA A 265 -6.65 2.55 23.71
C ALA A 265 -6.84 4.02 23.28
N GLY A 266 -8.05 4.56 23.38
CA GLY A 266 -8.38 5.92 22.95
C GLY A 266 -8.36 6.13 21.43
N VAL A 267 -8.50 5.05 20.66
CA VAL A 267 -8.61 5.08 19.19
C VAL A 267 -10.06 5.27 18.80
N LYS A 268 -10.37 6.40 18.19
CA LYS A 268 -11.74 6.71 17.74
C LYS A 268 -12.05 5.94 16.45
N TRP A 269 -13.22 5.34 16.41
CA TRP A 269 -13.69 4.56 15.27
C TRP A 269 -15.18 4.79 15.00
N THR A 270 -15.61 4.43 13.77
CA THR A 270 -17.01 4.48 13.35
C THR A 270 -17.35 3.17 12.66
N ARG A 271 -18.49 2.57 13.01
CA ARG A 271 -19.01 1.38 12.33
C ARG A 271 -19.41 1.72 10.89
N ASN A 272 -18.90 0.95 9.94
CA ASN A 272 -19.37 0.96 8.56
C ASN A 272 -19.78 -0.46 8.14
N PRO A 273 -21.06 -0.86 8.29
CA PRO A 273 -21.50 -2.23 8.01
C PRO A 273 -21.39 -2.63 6.53
N ARG A 274 -21.19 -1.68 5.64
CA ARG A 274 -20.97 -1.92 4.21
C ARG A 274 -19.51 -2.01 3.82
N LEU A 275 -18.60 -1.76 4.76
CA LEU A 275 -17.18 -1.87 4.48
C LEU A 275 -16.81 -3.33 4.22
N VAL A 276 -16.53 -3.62 2.96
CA VAL A 276 -15.92 -4.86 2.48
C VAL A 276 -14.55 -4.53 1.86
N ARG A 277 -13.69 -5.53 1.69
CA ARG A 277 -12.36 -5.31 1.15
C ARG A 277 -12.26 -5.80 -0.29
N GLY A 278 -11.42 -5.13 -1.07
CA GLY A 278 -11.20 -5.44 -2.49
C GLY A 278 -10.44 -6.76 -2.76
N LEU A 279 -9.98 -7.45 -1.72
CA LEU A 279 -9.23 -8.70 -1.80
C LEU A 279 -10.01 -9.78 -1.04
N ASP A 280 -10.03 -11.00 -1.54
CA ASP A 280 -10.96 -12.05 -1.09
C ASP A 280 -10.52 -12.77 0.19
N TYR A 281 -9.31 -12.53 0.65
CA TYR A 281 -8.73 -13.22 1.80
C TYR A 281 -9.19 -12.70 3.18
N TYR A 282 -9.88 -11.55 3.24
CA TYR A 282 -10.24 -10.93 4.51
C TYR A 282 -11.33 -11.69 5.27
N ARG A 283 -11.15 -11.77 6.60
CA ARG A 283 -12.06 -12.35 7.60
C ARG A 283 -12.13 -11.42 8.82
N HIS A 284 -13.10 -11.61 9.70
CA HIS A 284 -13.25 -10.81 10.92
C HIS A 284 -13.06 -9.30 10.67
N THR A 285 -12.07 -8.69 11.27
CA THR A 285 -11.82 -7.25 11.22
C THR A 285 -11.48 -6.78 9.80
N ALA A 286 -12.24 -5.79 9.32
CA ALA A 286 -11.95 -5.02 8.11
C ALA A 286 -12.02 -3.53 8.44
N PHE A 287 -11.08 -2.73 7.94
CA PHE A 287 -11.01 -1.32 8.28
C PHE A 287 -10.37 -0.45 7.21
N GLU A 288 -10.73 0.84 7.26
CA GLU A 288 -10.13 1.90 6.46
C GLU A 288 -10.03 3.19 7.29
N PHE A 289 -8.88 3.85 7.22
CA PHE A 289 -8.74 5.24 7.64
C PHE A 289 -9.02 6.12 6.43
N VAL A 290 -10.08 6.89 6.50
CA VAL A 290 -10.61 7.67 5.38
C VAL A 290 -10.61 9.17 5.67
N THR A 291 -10.44 9.98 4.63
CA THR A 291 -10.47 11.43 4.69
C THR A 291 -11.16 12.04 3.47
N ASP A 292 -11.83 13.16 3.63
CA ASP A 292 -12.40 13.93 2.52
C ASP A 292 -11.38 14.82 1.80
N ARG A 293 -10.18 15.00 2.37
CA ARG A 293 -9.13 15.91 1.85
C ARG A 293 -8.56 15.47 0.51
N LEU A 294 -8.69 14.20 0.15
CA LEU A 294 -8.15 13.60 -1.08
C LEU A 294 -9.23 13.24 -2.11
N GLY A 295 -10.47 13.68 -1.92
CA GLY A 295 -11.59 13.40 -2.81
C GLY A 295 -11.83 11.90 -2.99
N ALA A 296 -11.93 11.42 -4.24
CA ALA A 296 -12.19 10.00 -4.54
C ALA A 296 -11.10 9.02 -4.06
N GLN A 297 -9.93 9.51 -3.63
CA GLN A 297 -8.83 8.72 -3.09
C GLN A 297 -8.70 8.85 -1.57
N GLY A 298 -9.84 8.99 -0.88
CA GLY A 298 -9.91 9.28 0.55
C GLY A 298 -9.35 8.22 1.49
N THR A 299 -9.20 6.97 1.08
CA THR A 299 -8.59 5.92 1.90
C THR A 299 -7.07 6.10 1.95
N VAL A 300 -6.52 6.33 3.14
CA VAL A 300 -5.07 6.56 3.37
C VAL A 300 -4.37 5.37 4.00
N ILE A 301 -5.04 4.62 4.89
CA ILE A 301 -4.60 3.33 5.42
C ILE A 301 -5.77 2.36 5.28
N ALA A 302 -5.50 1.13 4.91
CA ALA A 302 -6.54 0.12 4.76
C ALA A 302 -6.01 -1.28 5.04
N GLY A 303 -6.81 -2.10 5.71
CA GLY A 303 -6.39 -3.43 6.10
C GLY A 303 -7.52 -4.29 6.64
N GLY A 304 -7.11 -5.36 7.31
CA GLY A 304 -7.99 -6.31 7.96
C GLY A 304 -7.30 -7.61 8.28
N ARG A 305 -8.05 -8.55 8.84
CA ARG A 305 -7.60 -9.90 9.21
C ARG A 305 -7.70 -10.86 8.01
N TYR A 306 -6.68 -11.71 7.82
CA TYR A 306 -6.55 -12.59 6.66
C TYR A 306 -6.03 -14.00 7.03
N ASP A 307 -6.68 -14.67 7.94
CA ASP A 307 -6.28 -15.94 8.58
C ASP A 307 -6.06 -17.11 7.60
N GLY A 308 -6.63 -17.06 6.41
CA GLY A 308 -6.51 -18.11 5.38
C GLY A 308 -5.39 -17.89 4.35
N LEU A 309 -4.66 -16.75 4.40
CA LEU A 309 -3.72 -16.41 3.34
C LEU A 309 -2.49 -17.31 3.33
N VAL A 310 -1.90 -17.58 4.50
CA VAL A 310 -0.75 -18.50 4.63
C VAL A 310 -1.13 -19.91 4.18
N GLU A 311 -2.35 -20.36 4.50
CA GLU A 311 -2.89 -21.67 4.07
C GLU A 311 -3.04 -21.74 2.54
N SER A 312 -3.47 -20.66 1.88
CA SER A 312 -3.59 -20.60 0.42
C SER A 312 -2.25 -20.75 -0.30
N LEU A 313 -1.14 -20.42 0.38
CA LEU A 313 0.22 -20.64 -0.10
C LEU A 313 0.77 -22.04 0.21
N GLY A 314 -0.03 -22.91 0.85
CA GLY A 314 0.35 -24.28 1.19
C GLY A 314 0.94 -24.43 2.61
N GLY A 315 0.86 -23.39 3.43
CA GLY A 315 1.22 -23.44 4.85
C GLY A 315 0.08 -23.90 5.76
N PRO A 316 0.30 -23.96 7.07
CA PRO A 316 -0.76 -24.19 8.04
C PRO A 316 -1.70 -22.98 8.13
N ARG A 317 -2.94 -23.19 8.60
CA ARG A 317 -3.83 -22.10 8.96
C ARG A 317 -3.16 -21.21 10.01
N THR A 318 -2.93 -19.96 9.65
CA THR A 318 -2.15 -19.02 10.47
C THR A 318 -2.91 -17.71 10.60
N PRO A 319 -3.38 -17.35 11.80
CA PRO A 319 -4.04 -16.06 12.00
C PRO A 319 -3.11 -14.91 11.66
N ALA A 320 -3.63 -13.92 10.95
CA ALA A 320 -2.84 -12.76 10.59
C ALA A 320 -3.72 -11.52 10.36
N ILE A 321 -3.16 -10.36 10.66
CA ILE A 321 -3.80 -9.06 10.43
C ILE A 321 -2.74 -8.04 10.05
N GLY A 322 -3.11 -7.14 9.13
CA GLY A 322 -2.21 -6.07 8.71
C GLY A 322 -2.91 -4.95 7.98
N TRP A 323 -2.13 -3.95 7.60
CA TRP A 323 -2.59 -2.85 6.78
C TRP A 323 -1.50 -2.33 5.84
N ALA A 324 -1.95 -1.70 4.77
CA ALA A 324 -1.13 -0.94 3.85
C ALA A 324 -1.56 0.53 3.83
N ALA A 325 -0.58 1.45 3.70
CA ALA A 325 -0.79 2.87 3.52
C ALA A 325 -0.01 3.40 2.31
N GLY A 326 -0.62 4.28 1.53
CA GLY A 326 0.06 4.91 0.39
C GLY A 326 0.95 6.08 0.84
N ILE A 327 2.27 5.99 0.61
CA ILE A 327 3.22 7.04 1.01
C ILE A 327 2.88 8.36 0.31
N GLU A 328 2.60 8.32 -0.99
CA GLU A 328 2.23 9.51 -1.77
C GLU A 328 0.95 10.17 -1.24
N ARG A 329 -0.06 9.37 -0.84
CA ARG A 329 -1.31 9.90 -0.28
C ARG A 329 -1.09 10.58 1.06
N LEU A 330 -0.33 9.95 1.95
CA LEU A 330 0.05 10.55 3.23
C LEU A 330 0.89 11.82 3.02
N GLY A 331 1.85 11.79 2.09
CA GLY A 331 2.68 12.93 1.72
C GLY A 331 1.90 14.14 1.21
N MET A 332 0.77 13.92 0.50
CA MET A 332 -0.12 15.00 0.06
C MET A 332 -0.87 15.68 1.21
N MET A 333 -0.97 15.06 2.37
CA MET A 333 -1.72 15.55 3.52
C MET A 333 -0.86 16.28 4.55
N ILE A 334 0.44 15.98 4.62
CA ILE A 334 1.36 16.61 5.55
C ILE A 334 1.83 17.98 5.05
N ALA A 335 2.15 18.87 5.99
CA ALA A 335 2.89 20.07 5.68
C ALA A 335 4.30 19.72 5.17
N PRO A 336 4.95 20.58 4.38
CA PRO A 336 6.36 20.39 4.09
C PRO A 336 7.16 20.30 5.40
N PRO A 337 8.05 19.31 5.54
CA PRO A 337 8.92 19.28 6.71
C PRO A 337 9.75 20.55 6.76
N ALA A 338 9.93 21.11 7.96
CA ALA A 338 10.84 22.23 8.11
C ALA A 338 12.24 21.77 7.71
N SER A 339 12.94 22.61 6.94
CA SER A 339 14.36 22.36 6.67
C SER A 339 15.10 22.38 8.01
N GLU A 340 15.52 21.23 8.50
CA GLU A 340 16.14 21.08 9.81
C GLU A 340 17.56 21.66 9.86
N THR A 341 18.18 21.93 8.71
CA THR A 341 19.58 22.36 8.65
C THR A 341 19.74 23.63 7.83
N ALA A 342 20.11 24.70 8.55
CA ALA A 342 20.66 25.86 7.86
C ALA A 342 21.96 25.45 7.15
N THR A 343 21.98 25.59 5.83
CA THR A 343 23.15 25.29 5.03
C THR A 343 24.09 26.50 4.99
N VAL A 344 25.35 26.30 5.38
CA VAL A 344 26.38 27.34 5.24
C VAL A 344 26.81 27.41 3.77
N ALA A 345 26.49 28.51 3.09
CA ALA A 345 26.93 28.74 1.72
C ALA A 345 28.33 29.38 1.70
N ILE A 346 29.28 28.67 1.07
CA ILE A 346 30.64 29.21 0.87
C ILE A 346 30.72 29.88 -0.49
N ILE A 347 31.10 31.15 -0.50
CA ILE A 347 31.24 31.98 -1.68
C ILE A 347 32.69 32.47 -1.81
N PRO A 348 33.60 31.66 -2.39
CA PRO A 348 35.00 32.05 -2.50
C PRO A 348 35.15 33.20 -3.52
N LEU A 349 36.01 34.16 -3.17
CA LEU A 349 36.33 35.31 -4.03
C LEU A 349 37.83 35.32 -4.34
N GLY A 350 38.14 35.12 -5.62
CA GLY A 350 39.50 35.07 -6.15
C GLY A 350 40.18 33.69 -6.02
N GLU A 351 41.22 33.48 -6.78
CA GLU A 351 41.89 32.16 -6.96
C GLU A 351 42.35 31.54 -5.65
N LYS A 352 42.91 32.31 -4.73
CA LYS A 352 43.37 31.79 -3.42
C LYS A 352 42.22 31.28 -2.57
N ALA A 353 41.08 31.99 -2.54
CA ALA A 353 39.88 31.58 -1.82
C ALA A 353 39.26 30.37 -2.47
N GLU A 354 39.22 30.29 -3.80
CA GLU A 354 38.70 29.14 -4.55
C GLU A 354 39.54 27.90 -4.28
N ALA A 355 40.85 28.01 -4.24
CA ALA A 355 41.76 26.92 -3.90
C ALA A 355 41.57 26.39 -2.47
N PHE A 356 41.23 27.28 -1.51
CA PHE A 356 41.04 26.89 -0.10
C PHE A 356 39.62 26.49 0.26
N ALA A 357 38.63 26.83 -0.55
CA ALA A 357 37.23 26.59 -0.26
C ALA A 357 36.88 25.11 -0.04
N GLY A 358 37.53 24.21 -0.79
CA GLY A 358 37.38 22.76 -0.63
C GLY A 358 37.82 22.27 0.78
N THR A 359 38.88 22.84 1.33
CA THR A 359 39.35 22.51 2.68
C THR A 359 38.34 22.98 3.74
N VAL A 360 37.79 24.19 3.57
CA VAL A 360 36.76 24.73 4.49
C VAL A 360 35.48 23.89 4.43
N LEU A 361 34.98 23.54 3.24
CA LEU A 361 33.83 22.65 3.06
C LEU A 361 34.04 21.30 3.74
N ALA A 362 35.21 20.70 3.51
CA ALA A 362 35.52 19.41 4.13
C ALA A 362 35.61 19.51 5.66
N GLY A 363 36.14 20.60 6.20
CA GLY A 363 36.17 20.85 7.62
C GLY A 363 34.79 20.97 8.24
N LEU A 364 33.94 21.83 7.69
CA LEU A 364 32.56 22.04 8.16
C LEU A 364 31.76 20.73 8.14
N ARG A 365 31.83 19.97 7.04
CA ARG A 365 31.11 18.71 6.90
C ARG A 365 31.58 17.62 7.86
N ARG A 366 32.87 17.57 8.21
CA ARG A 366 33.38 16.64 9.23
C ARG A 366 32.89 16.97 10.63
N GLU A 367 32.63 18.25 10.89
CA GLU A 367 32.00 18.72 12.14
C GLU A 367 30.46 18.62 12.12
N GLY A 368 29.87 17.98 11.12
CA GLY A 368 28.42 17.81 11.01
C GLY A 368 27.66 19.05 10.54
N VAL A 369 28.35 20.09 10.09
CA VAL A 369 27.74 21.32 9.58
C VAL A 369 27.41 21.15 8.10
N ALA A 370 26.11 21.28 7.74
CA ALA A 370 25.70 21.30 6.34
C ALA A 370 26.28 22.51 5.61
N ALA A 371 27.05 22.27 4.55
CA ALA A 371 27.71 23.34 3.81
C ALA A 371 27.71 23.05 2.31
N ASP A 372 27.44 24.07 1.50
CA ASP A 372 27.45 24.00 0.01
C ASP A 372 28.27 25.13 -0.60
N MET A 373 28.66 24.96 -1.84
CA MET A 373 29.37 25.95 -2.65
C MET A 373 28.95 25.83 -4.10
N ALA A 374 28.67 26.94 -4.75
CA ALA A 374 28.43 26.96 -6.19
C ALA A 374 29.72 26.65 -6.96
N TYR A 375 29.70 25.61 -7.78
CA TYR A 375 30.86 25.14 -8.54
C TYR A 375 31.41 26.14 -9.57
N ARG A 376 30.56 27.08 -10.05
CA ARG A 376 30.90 28.06 -11.09
C ARG A 376 30.03 29.29 -11.00
N GLY A 377 30.48 30.37 -11.62
CA GLY A 377 29.75 31.63 -11.72
C GLY A 377 30.47 32.78 -11.03
N ASN A 378 30.11 34.02 -11.37
CA ASN A 378 30.58 35.18 -10.66
C ASN A 378 29.86 35.33 -9.30
N MET A 379 30.35 36.23 -8.45
CA MET A 379 29.81 36.46 -7.12
C MET A 379 28.30 36.64 -7.10
N LYS A 380 27.72 37.42 -8.01
CA LYS A 380 26.29 37.67 -8.08
C LYS A 380 25.49 36.38 -8.31
N LYS A 381 25.96 35.50 -9.21
CA LYS A 381 25.33 34.20 -9.49
C LYS A 381 25.48 33.23 -8.31
N ARG A 382 26.66 33.23 -7.65
CA ARG A 382 26.89 32.39 -6.47
C ARG A 382 26.03 32.80 -5.29
N LEU A 383 25.89 34.12 -5.03
CA LEU A 383 24.98 34.67 -4.02
C LEU A 383 23.51 34.37 -4.31
N SER A 384 23.08 34.58 -5.56
CA SER A 384 21.71 34.27 -5.95
C SER A 384 21.37 32.79 -5.75
N ARG A 385 22.32 31.89 -6.03
CA ARG A 385 22.13 30.45 -5.79
C ARG A 385 22.08 30.13 -4.28
N ALA A 386 22.96 30.72 -3.48
CA ALA A 386 22.96 30.52 -2.03
C ALA A 386 21.69 31.00 -1.35
N ASN A 387 21.03 32.05 -1.88
CA ASN A 387 19.74 32.53 -1.38
C ASN A 387 18.54 31.72 -1.85
N ALA A 388 18.71 30.83 -2.83
CA ALA A 388 17.65 29.99 -3.41
C ALA A 388 17.69 28.55 -2.88
N SER A 389 18.73 28.17 -2.19
CA SER A 389 18.91 26.90 -1.47
C SER A 389 18.59 27.09 0.01
#